data_20abdc4a248c934e733aa40e2873f079
#
_entry.id   20abdc4a248c934e733aa40e2873f079
#
_cell.length_a   1.000
_cell.length_b   1.000
_cell.length_c   1.000
_cell.angle_alpha   90.00
_cell.angle_beta   90.00
_cell.angle_gamma   90.00
#
_symmetry.space_group_name_H-M   'P 1'
#
loop_
_entity.id
_entity.type
_entity.pdbx_description
1 polymer ?
#
loop_
_entity_poly.entity_id
_entity_poly.type
_entity_poly.pdbx_seq_one_letter_code
_entity_poly.pdbx_strand_id
1 'polypeptide(L)'
;MIQNFADWLVYDIFGLSPATAWGTAVNFFFYDSIKIIILLFFISILMGIINAYFPIERLRNYLMTHKMYGLQYLLASVFGAITPFCSCSSIPLFIGFVKGGIPLGVTFAFLITSPLVNEVAVAMFLGSFGLKITLIYVLSGILLGIIGGVVLGRMKLHPYLSDWVKQIQANSSAQADSWEKEHTTFLKRLPAIVHDATQIVRGVLVYILIGIGIGAFMHGFVPEGFFQEYLSKDNWLAVPLSVILAVPMYANAAGIVPVIEVFVAKGIPVGTAIAFMMGVVGLSLPEATLLKKVMTWRLIGIFFGTVAFFIILSGYLFNYIL
;
A
#
# COMPACT_ATOMS: atom_id res chain seq x y z
N MET A 1 15.68 13.48 -11.79
CA MET A 1 15.00 13.80 -13.06
C MET A 1 13.55 14.21 -12.85
N ILE A 2 12.66 13.35 -12.29
CA ILE A 2 11.24 13.72 -12.09
C ILE A 2 11.10 14.93 -11.16
N GLN A 3 11.85 15.00 -10.06
CA GLN A 3 11.85 16.13 -9.15
C GLN A 3 12.25 17.44 -9.87
N ASN A 4 13.35 17.41 -10.62
CA ASN A 4 13.81 18.60 -11.36
C ASN A 4 12.78 19.08 -12.40
N PHE A 5 12.02 18.15 -12.98
CA PHE A 5 10.94 18.49 -13.90
C PHE A 5 9.74 19.12 -13.15
N ALA A 6 9.38 18.58 -11.99
CA ALA A 6 8.32 19.14 -11.16
C ALA A 6 8.70 20.53 -10.63
N ASP A 7 9.95 20.71 -10.19
CA ASP A 7 10.49 21.98 -9.72
C ASP A 7 10.45 23.03 -10.83
N TRP A 8 10.94 22.70 -12.01
CA TRP A 8 10.90 23.56 -13.19
C TRP A 8 9.45 23.95 -13.58
N LEU A 9 8.55 22.98 -13.60
CA LEU A 9 7.15 23.22 -13.95
C LEU A 9 6.46 24.16 -12.96
N VAL A 10 6.66 23.93 -11.65
CA VAL A 10 5.93 24.63 -10.59
C VAL A 10 6.57 25.96 -10.22
N TYR A 11 7.88 26.00 -10.15
CA TYR A 11 8.58 27.19 -9.68
C TYR A 11 8.96 28.12 -10.83
N ASP A 12 9.41 27.59 -11.98
CA ASP A 12 9.85 28.43 -13.10
C ASP A 12 8.69 28.78 -14.06
N ILE A 13 7.77 27.82 -14.37
CA ILE A 13 6.65 28.09 -15.30
C ILE A 13 5.45 28.70 -14.57
N PHE A 14 4.99 28.08 -13.46
CA PHE A 14 3.82 28.60 -12.73
C PHE A 14 4.21 29.76 -11.80
N GLY A 15 5.49 30.01 -11.56
CA GLY A 15 5.97 31.13 -10.75
C GLY A 15 5.63 31.02 -9.27
N LEU A 16 5.31 29.81 -8.77
CA LEU A 16 5.01 29.57 -7.37
C LEU A 16 6.31 29.56 -6.55
N SER A 17 6.28 30.19 -5.38
CA SER A 17 7.47 30.16 -4.51
C SER A 17 7.52 28.85 -3.70
N PRO A 18 8.69 28.18 -3.60
CA PRO A 18 8.88 27.00 -2.77
C PRO A 18 8.65 27.25 -1.26
N ALA A 19 8.65 28.51 -0.83
CA ALA A 19 8.39 28.90 0.56
C ALA A 19 6.90 28.99 0.90
N THR A 20 6.00 28.86 -0.10
CA THR A 20 4.56 28.95 0.11
C THR A 20 3.93 27.57 0.25
N ALA A 21 2.91 27.44 1.09
CA ALA A 21 2.12 26.22 1.24
C ALA A 21 1.56 25.70 -0.11
N TRP A 22 1.13 26.60 -0.98
CA TRP A 22 0.67 26.27 -2.32
C TRP A 22 1.80 25.77 -3.23
N GLY A 23 2.99 26.40 -3.17
CA GLY A 23 4.12 25.98 -3.96
C GLY A 23 4.56 24.55 -3.62
N THR A 24 4.68 24.24 -2.32
CA THR A 24 5.02 22.89 -1.85
C THR A 24 3.94 21.88 -2.18
N ALA A 25 2.65 22.19 -1.98
CA ALA A 25 1.55 21.29 -2.29
C ALA A 25 1.46 20.96 -3.79
N VAL A 26 1.56 21.97 -4.66
CA VAL A 26 1.47 21.78 -6.12
C VAL A 26 2.70 21.01 -6.65
N ASN A 27 3.89 21.31 -6.12
CA ASN A 27 5.10 20.56 -6.48
C ASN A 27 4.99 19.09 -6.10
N PHE A 28 4.58 18.80 -4.86
CA PHE A 28 4.33 17.46 -4.39
C PHE A 28 3.30 16.72 -5.27
N PHE A 29 2.19 17.39 -5.64
CA PHE A 29 1.17 16.82 -6.49
C PHE A 29 1.72 16.38 -7.85
N PHE A 30 2.45 17.24 -8.56
CA PHE A 30 3.02 16.90 -9.86
C PHE A 30 4.10 15.82 -9.75
N TYR A 31 5.00 15.95 -8.79
CA TYR A 31 6.08 14.99 -8.58
C TYR A 31 5.55 13.58 -8.30
N ASP A 32 4.67 13.44 -7.32
CA ASP A 32 4.14 12.13 -6.93
C ASP A 32 3.17 11.56 -7.99
N SER A 33 2.36 12.40 -8.65
CA SER A 33 1.49 11.94 -9.73
C SER A 33 2.29 11.30 -10.86
N ILE A 34 3.32 11.96 -11.37
CA ILE A 34 4.17 11.44 -12.44
C ILE A 34 4.88 10.18 -11.99
N LYS A 35 5.49 10.18 -10.82
CA LYS A 35 6.21 9.05 -10.24
C LYS A 35 5.32 7.82 -10.10
N ILE A 36 4.12 7.99 -9.52
CA ILE A 36 3.18 6.89 -9.27
C ILE A 36 2.62 6.33 -10.57
N ILE A 37 2.25 7.17 -11.55
CA ILE A 37 1.73 6.72 -12.84
C ILE A 37 2.78 5.89 -13.59
N ILE A 38 4.02 6.36 -13.63
CA ILE A 38 5.13 5.63 -14.28
C ILE A 38 5.35 4.28 -13.57
N LEU A 39 5.46 4.29 -12.24
CA LEU A 39 5.69 3.08 -11.45
C LEU A 39 4.53 2.07 -11.64
N LEU A 40 3.29 2.54 -11.57
CA LEU A 40 2.10 1.72 -11.76
C LEU A 40 2.08 1.06 -13.15
N PHE A 41 2.43 1.81 -14.20
CA PHE A 41 2.48 1.30 -15.56
C PHE A 41 3.53 0.18 -15.71
N PHE A 42 4.76 0.41 -15.22
CA PHE A 42 5.81 -0.61 -15.27
C PHE A 42 5.48 -1.87 -14.48
N ILE A 43 4.93 -1.72 -13.27
CA ILE A 43 4.51 -2.86 -12.45
C ILE A 43 3.34 -3.61 -13.08
N SER A 44 2.39 -2.90 -13.70
CA SER A 44 1.28 -3.54 -14.41
C SER A 44 1.77 -4.37 -15.61
N ILE A 45 2.77 -3.90 -16.34
CA ILE A 45 3.43 -4.68 -17.39
C ILE A 45 4.14 -5.90 -16.81
N LEU A 46 4.93 -5.72 -15.76
CA LEU A 46 5.64 -6.82 -15.09
C LEU A 46 4.66 -7.91 -14.63
N MET A 47 3.55 -7.50 -14.02
CA MET A 47 2.49 -8.44 -13.62
C MET A 47 1.79 -9.09 -14.80
N GLY A 48 1.58 -8.36 -15.89
CA GLY A 48 1.07 -8.94 -17.13
C GLY A 48 1.99 -10.02 -17.67
N ILE A 49 3.31 -9.80 -17.61
CA ILE A 49 4.32 -10.81 -18.00
C ILE A 49 4.27 -12.01 -17.06
N ILE A 50 4.28 -11.79 -15.76
CA ILE A 50 4.20 -12.88 -14.75
C ILE A 50 2.94 -13.70 -14.96
N ASN A 51 1.77 -13.07 -15.12
CA ASN A 51 0.50 -13.74 -15.35
C ASN A 51 0.47 -14.52 -16.67
N ALA A 52 1.21 -14.07 -17.69
CA ALA A 52 1.27 -14.74 -19.00
C ALA A 52 2.17 -16.00 -19.02
N TYR A 53 3.16 -16.05 -18.13
CA TYR A 53 4.16 -17.15 -18.10
C TYR A 53 4.08 -18.02 -16.86
N PHE A 54 3.61 -17.47 -15.75
CA PHE A 54 3.50 -18.21 -14.50
C PHE A 54 2.12 -18.89 -14.46
N PRO A 55 2.05 -20.22 -14.30
CA PRO A 55 0.79 -20.95 -14.25
C PRO A 55 0.08 -20.70 -12.91
N ILE A 56 -0.52 -19.52 -12.77
CA ILE A 56 -1.21 -19.09 -11.53
C ILE A 56 -2.32 -20.06 -11.16
N GLU A 57 -2.95 -20.73 -12.15
CA GLU A 57 -3.94 -21.77 -11.90
C GLU A 57 -3.36 -22.99 -11.20
N ARG A 58 -2.13 -23.39 -11.52
CA ARG A 58 -1.43 -24.47 -10.80
C ARG A 58 -1.13 -24.06 -9.36
N LEU A 59 -0.69 -22.82 -9.15
CA LEU A 59 -0.47 -22.27 -7.80
C LEU A 59 -1.78 -22.21 -7.01
N ARG A 60 -2.88 -21.72 -7.63
CA ARG A 60 -4.20 -21.70 -7.05
C ARG A 60 -4.65 -23.11 -6.66
N ASN A 61 -4.60 -24.07 -7.60
CA ASN A 61 -5.01 -25.44 -7.35
C ASN A 61 -4.17 -26.07 -6.23
N TYR A 62 -2.85 -25.82 -6.22
CA TYR A 62 -1.96 -26.25 -5.15
C TYR A 62 -2.37 -25.65 -3.79
N LEU A 63 -2.61 -24.33 -3.71
CA LEU A 63 -3.05 -23.64 -2.49
C LEU A 63 -4.44 -24.07 -2.00
N MET A 64 -5.34 -24.48 -2.91
CA MET A 64 -6.67 -24.95 -2.57
C MET A 64 -6.72 -26.43 -2.19
N THR A 65 -5.86 -27.26 -2.79
CA THR A 65 -5.86 -28.71 -2.60
C THR A 65 -5.06 -29.13 -1.38
N HIS A 66 -3.98 -28.40 -1.07
CA HIS A 66 -3.15 -28.70 0.09
C HIS A 66 -3.62 -27.88 1.30
N LYS A 67 -3.95 -28.58 2.39
CA LYS A 67 -4.26 -27.99 3.70
C LYS A 67 -2.95 -27.41 4.28
N MET A 68 -2.56 -26.21 3.85
CA MET A 68 -1.30 -25.56 4.30
C MET A 68 -1.40 -24.97 5.72
N TYR A 69 -2.44 -25.26 6.50
CA TYR A 69 -2.62 -24.87 7.90
C TYR A 69 -2.23 -23.42 8.23
N GLY A 70 -2.41 -22.48 7.28
CA GLY A 70 -2.06 -21.08 7.45
C GLY A 70 -0.70 -20.64 6.86
N LEU A 71 0.17 -21.55 6.43
CA LEU A 71 1.46 -21.24 5.79
C LEU A 71 1.29 -20.33 4.56
N GLN A 72 0.18 -20.42 3.85
CA GLN A 72 -0.15 -19.56 2.72
C GLN A 72 -0.23 -18.06 3.10
N TYR A 73 -0.72 -17.74 4.29
CA TYR A 73 -0.76 -16.36 4.80
C TYR A 73 0.65 -15.86 5.15
N LEU A 74 1.47 -16.72 5.77
CA LEU A 74 2.87 -16.41 6.06
C LEU A 74 3.65 -16.14 4.76
N LEU A 75 3.53 -17.01 3.76
CA LEU A 75 4.19 -16.82 2.47
C LEU A 75 3.75 -15.54 1.77
N ALA A 76 2.46 -15.23 1.79
CA ALA A 76 1.94 -13.99 1.20
C ALA A 76 2.44 -12.75 1.95
N SER A 77 2.49 -12.77 3.29
CA SER A 77 3.00 -11.66 4.08
C SER A 77 4.51 -11.48 3.90
N VAL A 78 5.30 -12.56 3.93
CA VAL A 78 6.75 -12.50 3.66
C VAL A 78 7.02 -12.00 2.24
N PHE A 79 6.24 -12.46 1.25
CA PHE A 79 6.35 -11.96 -0.11
C PHE A 79 6.02 -10.46 -0.18
N GLY A 80 4.99 -10.00 0.54
CA GLY A 80 4.67 -8.58 0.66
C GLY A 80 5.79 -7.75 1.28
N ALA A 81 6.47 -8.29 2.31
CA ALA A 81 7.57 -7.60 2.99
C ALA A 81 8.87 -7.51 2.16
N ILE A 82 9.13 -8.50 1.29
CA ILE A 82 10.34 -8.55 0.45
C ILE A 82 10.16 -7.75 -0.84
N THR A 83 8.90 -7.60 -1.31
CA THR A 83 8.66 -6.93 -2.59
C THR A 83 8.66 -5.40 -2.41
N PRO A 84 9.41 -4.65 -3.27
CA PRO A 84 9.54 -3.19 -3.16
C PRO A 84 8.28 -2.46 -3.68
N PHE A 85 7.13 -2.84 -3.14
CA PHE A 85 5.86 -2.30 -3.61
C PHE A 85 5.27 -1.31 -2.61
N CYS A 86 5.00 -0.09 -3.08
CA CYS A 86 4.13 0.84 -2.36
C CYS A 86 2.66 0.40 -2.46
N SER A 87 1.78 0.96 -1.65
CA SER A 87 0.33 0.71 -1.70
C SER A 87 -0.27 0.86 -3.10
N CYS A 88 0.20 1.82 -3.88
CA CYS A 88 -0.25 2.07 -5.25
C CYS A 88 0.06 0.90 -6.21
N SER A 89 1.23 0.29 -6.06
CA SER A 89 1.67 -0.82 -6.90
C SER A 89 1.13 -2.17 -6.43
N SER A 90 0.67 -2.26 -5.18
CA SER A 90 0.00 -3.46 -4.65
C SER A 90 -1.37 -3.70 -5.27
N ILE A 91 -2.02 -2.66 -5.85
CA ILE A 91 -3.34 -2.79 -6.48
C ILE A 91 -3.33 -3.66 -7.74
N PRO A 92 -2.42 -3.48 -8.74
CA PRO A 92 -2.30 -4.39 -9.87
C PRO A 92 -2.02 -5.83 -9.46
N LEU A 93 -1.19 -6.02 -8.43
CA LEU A 93 -0.91 -7.33 -7.85
C LEU A 93 -2.16 -7.93 -7.20
N PHE A 94 -2.89 -7.16 -6.42
CA PHE A 94 -4.18 -7.56 -5.86
C PHE A 94 -5.14 -8.04 -6.95
N ILE A 95 -5.28 -7.26 -8.02
CA ILE A 95 -6.10 -7.62 -9.17
C ILE A 95 -5.59 -8.91 -9.81
N GLY A 96 -4.28 -9.04 -10.01
CA GLY A 96 -3.64 -10.23 -10.56
C GLY A 96 -3.90 -11.48 -9.72
N PHE A 97 -3.80 -11.39 -8.40
CA PHE A 97 -4.09 -12.49 -7.49
C PHE A 97 -5.58 -12.87 -7.48
N VAL A 98 -6.46 -11.87 -7.48
CA VAL A 98 -7.91 -12.11 -7.57
C VAL A 98 -8.30 -12.71 -8.92
N LYS A 99 -7.70 -12.24 -10.03
CA LYS A 99 -7.83 -12.84 -11.36
C LYS A 99 -7.38 -14.30 -11.38
N GLY A 100 -6.22 -14.58 -10.79
CA GLY A 100 -5.67 -15.93 -10.65
C GLY A 100 -6.47 -16.83 -9.69
N GLY A 101 -7.51 -16.29 -9.02
CA GLY A 101 -8.36 -17.04 -8.10
C GLY A 101 -7.68 -17.41 -6.78
N ILE A 102 -6.62 -16.69 -6.38
CA ILE A 102 -6.01 -16.84 -5.06
C ILE A 102 -7.02 -16.43 -3.98
N PRO A 103 -7.13 -17.19 -2.87
CA PRO A 103 -8.06 -16.87 -1.79
C PRO A 103 -7.90 -15.44 -1.29
N LEU A 104 -9.01 -14.70 -1.13
CA LEU A 104 -9.00 -13.30 -0.73
C LEU A 104 -8.21 -13.02 0.55
N GLY A 105 -8.29 -13.93 1.52
CA GLY A 105 -7.54 -13.76 2.77
C GLY A 105 -6.02 -13.74 2.55
N VAL A 106 -5.51 -14.59 1.66
CA VAL A 106 -4.09 -14.64 1.28
C VAL A 106 -3.70 -13.35 0.54
N THR A 107 -4.58 -12.88 -0.35
CA THR A 107 -4.39 -11.62 -1.06
C THR A 107 -4.40 -10.42 -0.12
N PHE A 108 -5.26 -10.43 0.92
CA PHE A 108 -5.26 -9.41 1.95
C PHE A 108 -4.01 -9.45 2.84
N ALA A 109 -3.50 -10.64 3.17
CA ALA A 109 -2.24 -10.76 3.92
C ALA A 109 -1.09 -10.05 3.19
N PHE A 110 -0.97 -10.26 1.88
CA PHE A 110 -0.04 -9.53 1.03
C PHE A 110 -0.32 -8.02 1.03
N LEU A 111 -1.58 -7.61 0.81
CA LEU A 111 -1.97 -6.21 0.68
C LEU A 111 -1.74 -5.41 1.98
N ILE A 112 -1.85 -6.04 3.15
CA ILE A 112 -1.57 -5.43 4.45
C ILE A 112 -0.06 -5.27 4.65
N THR A 113 0.70 -6.34 4.40
CA THR A 113 2.14 -6.34 4.72
C THR A 113 2.94 -5.45 3.78
N SER A 114 2.62 -5.45 2.49
CA SER A 114 3.39 -4.75 1.45
C SER A 114 3.59 -3.24 1.71
N PRO A 115 2.59 -2.44 2.06
CA PRO A 115 2.79 -1.04 2.42
C PRO A 115 3.41 -0.87 3.81
N LEU A 116 3.08 -1.74 4.77
CA LEU A 116 3.54 -1.61 6.15
C LEU A 116 5.03 -1.92 6.33
N VAL A 117 5.56 -2.88 5.55
CA VAL A 117 6.96 -3.32 5.64
C VAL A 117 7.56 -3.29 4.24
N ASN A 118 8.43 -2.35 3.97
CA ASN A 118 9.19 -2.28 2.73
C ASN A 118 10.69 -2.07 3.01
N GLU A 119 11.52 -2.38 2.02
CA GLU A 119 12.99 -2.35 2.15
C GLU A 119 13.53 -0.97 2.52
N VAL A 120 12.91 0.11 2.02
CA VAL A 120 13.34 1.49 2.31
C VAL A 120 13.08 1.81 3.78
N ALA A 121 11.87 1.49 4.29
CA ALA A 121 11.55 1.67 5.70
C ALA A 121 12.49 0.85 6.59
N VAL A 122 12.72 -0.42 6.23
CA VAL A 122 13.63 -1.31 6.99
C VAL A 122 15.05 -0.76 7.02
N ALA A 123 15.58 -0.30 5.88
CA ALA A 123 16.92 0.28 5.81
C ALA A 123 17.05 1.55 6.65
N MET A 124 16.06 2.45 6.58
CA MET A 124 16.04 3.68 7.37
C MET A 124 15.89 3.39 8.87
N PHE A 125 14.98 2.50 9.26
CA PHE A 125 14.83 2.10 10.67
C PHE A 125 16.10 1.46 11.22
N LEU A 126 16.79 0.65 10.42
CA LEU A 126 18.06 0.05 10.82
C LEU A 126 19.14 1.12 11.10
N GLY A 127 19.16 2.17 10.27
CA GLY A 127 20.09 3.29 10.44
C GLY A 127 19.77 4.16 11.66
N SER A 128 18.48 4.44 11.91
CA SER A 128 18.03 5.42 12.90
C SER A 128 17.79 4.82 14.29
N PHE A 129 17.20 3.62 14.35
CA PHE A 129 16.74 3.00 15.59
C PHE A 129 17.47 1.69 15.94
N GLY A 130 18.35 1.23 15.07
CA GLY A 130 19.13 0.02 15.26
C GLY A 130 18.34 -1.28 15.05
N LEU A 131 19.06 -2.40 15.13
CA LEU A 131 18.56 -3.72 14.74
C LEU A 131 17.37 -4.20 15.58
N LYS A 132 17.36 -3.94 16.90
CA LYS A 132 16.30 -4.44 17.80
C LYS A 132 14.94 -3.89 17.39
N ILE A 133 14.82 -2.57 17.25
CA ILE A 133 13.55 -1.90 16.90
C ILE A 133 13.13 -2.28 15.48
N THR A 134 14.08 -2.35 14.54
CA THR A 134 13.81 -2.76 13.16
C THR A 134 13.25 -4.18 13.08
N LEU A 135 13.82 -5.14 13.80
CA LEU A 135 13.31 -6.52 13.82
C LEU A 135 11.90 -6.60 14.40
N ILE A 136 11.64 -5.88 15.51
CA ILE A 136 10.30 -5.82 16.11
C ILE A 136 9.29 -5.24 15.11
N TYR A 137 9.65 -4.15 14.41
CA TYR A 137 8.83 -3.53 13.38
C TYR A 137 8.51 -4.50 12.23
N VAL A 138 9.52 -5.15 11.65
CA VAL A 138 9.34 -6.08 10.52
C VAL A 138 8.49 -7.29 10.94
N LEU A 139 8.81 -7.90 12.07
CA LEU A 139 8.06 -9.06 12.57
C LEU A 139 6.61 -8.70 12.86
N SER A 140 6.36 -7.54 13.45
CA SER A 140 5.00 -7.08 13.72
C SER A 140 4.21 -6.84 12.44
N GLY A 141 4.80 -6.20 11.43
CA GLY A 141 4.14 -5.97 10.14
C GLY A 141 3.78 -7.27 9.42
N ILE A 142 4.67 -8.27 9.46
CA ILE A 142 4.39 -9.62 8.92
C ILE A 142 3.26 -10.28 9.73
N LEU A 143 3.30 -10.23 11.05
CA LEU A 143 2.24 -10.78 11.92
C LEU A 143 0.89 -10.09 11.69
N LEU A 144 0.88 -8.76 11.55
CA LEU A 144 -0.32 -8.00 11.19
C LEU A 144 -0.91 -8.48 9.87
N GLY A 145 -0.08 -8.69 8.85
CA GLY A 145 -0.51 -9.22 7.56
C GLY A 145 -1.11 -10.62 7.67
N ILE A 146 -0.47 -11.52 8.42
CA ILE A 146 -0.96 -12.89 8.64
C ILE A 146 -2.31 -12.85 9.37
N ILE A 147 -2.38 -12.18 10.52
CA ILE A 147 -3.58 -12.17 11.35
C ILE A 147 -4.72 -11.44 10.63
N GLY A 148 -4.44 -10.26 10.05
CA GLY A 148 -5.41 -9.51 9.26
C GLY A 148 -5.93 -10.29 8.05
N GLY A 149 -5.03 -10.97 7.33
CA GLY A 149 -5.39 -11.86 6.22
C GLY A 149 -6.27 -13.03 6.64
N VAL A 150 -5.97 -13.67 7.77
CA VAL A 150 -6.78 -14.76 8.33
C VAL A 150 -8.16 -14.25 8.76
N VAL A 151 -8.22 -13.13 9.48
CA VAL A 151 -9.49 -12.54 9.95
C VAL A 151 -10.36 -12.14 8.75
N LEU A 152 -9.82 -11.36 7.81
CA LEU A 152 -10.55 -10.95 6.61
C LEU A 152 -10.90 -12.15 5.69
N GLY A 153 -10.03 -13.16 5.64
CA GLY A 153 -10.28 -14.36 4.86
C GLY A 153 -11.44 -15.23 5.38
N ARG A 154 -11.70 -15.20 6.70
CA ARG A 154 -12.85 -15.87 7.32
C ARG A 154 -14.17 -15.14 7.11
N MET A 155 -14.11 -13.84 6.87
CA MET A 155 -15.28 -13.02 6.56
C MET A 155 -15.61 -13.18 5.06
N LYS A 156 -16.78 -13.69 4.70
CA LYS A 156 -17.20 -13.89 3.30
C LYS A 156 -17.28 -12.56 2.52
N LEU A 157 -16.13 -11.98 2.16
CA LEU A 157 -16.00 -10.62 1.61
C LEU A 157 -16.09 -10.52 0.08
N HIS A 158 -16.17 -11.66 -0.63
CA HIS A 158 -16.32 -11.70 -2.10
C HIS A 158 -17.45 -10.83 -2.67
N PRO A 159 -18.66 -10.75 -2.05
CA PRO A 159 -19.73 -9.90 -2.56
C PRO A 159 -19.39 -8.41 -2.57
N TYR A 160 -18.44 -7.98 -1.71
CA TYR A 160 -18.04 -6.56 -1.55
C TYR A 160 -16.88 -6.15 -2.45
N LEU A 161 -16.38 -7.02 -3.32
CA LEU A 161 -15.49 -6.63 -4.41
C LEU A 161 -16.26 -5.75 -5.41
N SER A 162 -15.55 -4.84 -6.09
CA SER A 162 -16.16 -3.99 -7.11
C SER A 162 -16.64 -4.84 -8.30
N ASP A 163 -17.68 -4.36 -8.98
CA ASP A 163 -18.22 -5.06 -10.16
C ASP A 163 -17.18 -5.10 -11.30
N TRP A 164 -16.30 -4.11 -11.37
CA TRP A 164 -15.20 -4.08 -12.31
C TRP A 164 -14.22 -5.26 -12.08
N VAL A 165 -13.87 -5.58 -10.83
CA VAL A 165 -13.00 -6.73 -10.50
C VAL A 165 -13.72 -8.04 -10.77
N LYS A 166 -15.02 -8.14 -10.46
CA LYS A 166 -15.83 -9.33 -10.74
C LYS A 166 -15.92 -9.62 -12.25
N GLN A 167 -16.11 -8.56 -13.07
CA GLN A 167 -16.11 -8.68 -14.54
C GLN A 167 -14.75 -9.15 -15.07
N ILE A 168 -13.67 -8.57 -14.56
CA ILE A 168 -12.31 -8.99 -14.94
C ILE A 168 -12.06 -10.45 -14.55
N GLN A 169 -12.51 -10.89 -13.39
CA GLN A 169 -12.36 -12.28 -12.94
C GLN A 169 -13.18 -13.24 -13.82
N ALA A 170 -14.39 -12.87 -14.20
CA ALA A 170 -15.22 -13.67 -15.10
C ALA A 170 -14.61 -13.79 -16.52
N ASN A 171 -14.06 -12.69 -17.06
CA ASN A 171 -13.46 -12.69 -18.39
C ASN A 171 -12.11 -13.42 -18.41
N SER A 172 -11.34 -13.44 -17.32
CA SER A 172 -10.05 -14.13 -17.29
C SER A 172 -10.17 -15.63 -17.23
N SER A 173 -11.23 -16.19 -16.63
CA SER A 173 -11.48 -17.64 -16.70
C SER A 173 -11.76 -18.11 -18.14
N ALA A 174 -12.38 -17.27 -18.96
CA ALA A 174 -12.62 -17.57 -20.38
C ALA A 174 -11.36 -17.38 -21.27
N GLN A 175 -10.49 -16.45 -20.90
CA GLN A 175 -9.22 -16.17 -21.61
C GLN A 175 -8.10 -17.16 -21.26
N ALA A 176 -8.03 -17.64 -20.02
CA ALA A 176 -7.02 -18.60 -19.59
C ALA A 176 -7.12 -19.91 -20.39
N ASP A 177 -8.34 -20.40 -20.67
CA ASP A 177 -8.57 -21.58 -21.49
C ASP A 177 -8.12 -21.42 -22.95
N SER A 178 -8.13 -20.19 -23.47
CA SER A 178 -7.66 -19.89 -24.84
C SER A 178 -6.14 -19.70 -24.93
N TRP A 179 -5.52 -19.20 -23.87
CA TRP A 179 -4.07 -18.92 -23.82
C TRP A 179 -3.22 -20.15 -23.54
N GLU A 180 -3.78 -21.16 -22.85
CA GLU A 180 -3.09 -22.44 -22.61
C GLU A 180 -3.01 -23.27 -23.91
N LYS A 181 -3.89 -23.01 -24.88
CA LYS A 181 -3.93 -23.70 -26.18
C LYS A 181 -3.04 -23.08 -27.27
N GLU A 182 -2.62 -21.84 -27.13
CA GLU A 182 -1.77 -21.17 -28.11
C GLU A 182 -0.33 -20.99 -27.59
N HIS A 183 0.60 -21.77 -28.14
CA HIS A 183 2.04 -21.56 -27.99
C HIS A 183 2.48 -20.29 -28.75
N THR A 184 2.06 -19.10 -28.28
CA THR A 184 2.44 -17.84 -28.92
C THR A 184 3.73 -17.27 -28.31
N THR A 185 4.60 -16.79 -29.20
CA THR A 185 5.88 -16.15 -28.85
C THR A 185 5.66 -14.88 -28.01
N PHE A 186 6.57 -14.57 -27.07
CA PHE A 186 6.55 -13.37 -26.20
C PHE A 186 6.18 -12.08 -26.94
N LEU A 187 6.79 -11.85 -28.09
CA LEU A 187 6.56 -10.66 -28.92
C LEU A 187 5.11 -10.51 -29.38
N LYS A 188 4.38 -11.61 -29.56
CA LYS A 188 2.96 -11.58 -29.95
C LYS A 188 2.03 -11.29 -28.76
N ARG A 189 2.46 -11.60 -27.51
CA ARG A 189 1.71 -11.33 -26.29
C ARG A 189 1.93 -9.91 -25.74
N LEU A 190 3.07 -9.30 -26.06
CA LEU A 190 3.45 -7.98 -25.54
C LEU A 190 2.40 -6.88 -25.80
N PRO A 191 1.79 -6.75 -26.98
CA PRO A 191 0.76 -5.74 -27.22
C PRO A 191 -0.48 -5.92 -26.33
N ALA A 192 -0.91 -7.15 -26.06
CA ALA A 192 -2.02 -7.45 -25.18
C ALA A 192 -1.68 -7.10 -23.73
N ILE A 193 -0.48 -7.43 -23.27
CA ILE A 193 0.01 -7.09 -21.92
C ILE A 193 0.06 -5.56 -21.73
N VAL A 194 0.58 -4.82 -22.71
CA VAL A 194 0.64 -3.36 -22.67
C VAL A 194 -0.76 -2.74 -22.70
N HIS A 195 -1.65 -3.31 -23.50
CA HIS A 195 -3.05 -2.88 -23.55
C HIS A 195 -3.75 -3.06 -22.21
N ASP A 196 -3.60 -4.23 -21.58
CA ASP A 196 -4.15 -4.53 -20.24
C ASP A 196 -3.57 -3.60 -19.17
N ALA A 197 -2.25 -3.39 -19.19
CA ALA A 197 -1.58 -2.45 -18.27
C ALA A 197 -2.13 -1.02 -18.44
N THR A 198 -2.32 -0.57 -19.68
CA THR A 198 -2.89 0.75 -19.97
C THR A 198 -4.33 0.86 -19.49
N GLN A 199 -5.14 -0.18 -19.63
CA GLN A 199 -6.51 -0.22 -19.12
C GLN A 199 -6.56 -0.15 -17.59
N ILE A 200 -5.64 -0.87 -16.91
CA ILE A 200 -5.53 -0.80 -15.45
C ILE A 200 -5.18 0.62 -15.02
N VAL A 201 -4.14 1.23 -15.60
CA VAL A 201 -3.71 2.60 -15.27
C VAL A 201 -4.84 3.60 -15.51
N ARG A 202 -5.48 3.57 -16.70
CA ARG A 202 -6.64 4.45 -17.00
C ARG A 202 -7.79 4.25 -16.02
N GLY A 203 -8.04 3.00 -15.62
CA GLY A 203 -9.11 2.67 -14.68
C GLY A 203 -8.91 3.25 -13.29
N VAL A 204 -7.67 3.44 -12.85
CA VAL A 204 -7.34 3.95 -11.51
C VAL A 204 -6.84 5.40 -11.52
N LEU A 205 -6.55 5.99 -12.68
CA LEU A 205 -5.92 7.30 -12.84
C LEU A 205 -6.64 8.41 -12.05
N VAL A 206 -7.97 8.50 -12.18
CA VAL A 206 -8.77 9.53 -11.50
C VAL A 206 -8.66 9.39 -9.98
N TYR A 207 -8.68 8.16 -9.46
CA TYR A 207 -8.55 7.87 -8.03
C TYR A 207 -7.16 8.21 -7.51
N ILE A 208 -6.12 7.97 -8.32
CA ILE A 208 -4.74 8.36 -8.03
C ILE A 208 -4.64 9.88 -7.88
N LEU A 209 -5.14 10.63 -8.87
CA LEU A 209 -5.07 12.10 -8.86
C LEU A 209 -5.84 12.70 -7.68
N ILE A 210 -7.03 12.17 -7.37
CA ILE A 210 -7.79 12.62 -6.19
C ILE A 210 -7.02 12.31 -4.91
N GLY A 211 -6.49 11.09 -4.78
CA GLY A 211 -5.73 10.66 -3.60
C GLY A 211 -4.49 11.53 -3.37
N ILE A 212 -3.68 11.71 -4.41
CA ILE A 212 -2.47 12.56 -4.33
C ILE A 212 -2.85 14.02 -4.08
N GLY A 213 -3.97 14.51 -4.63
CA GLY A 213 -4.46 15.87 -4.38
C GLY A 213 -4.77 16.10 -2.91
N ILE A 214 -5.43 15.14 -2.23
CA ILE A 214 -5.67 15.19 -0.78
C ILE A 214 -4.33 15.17 -0.03
N GLY A 215 -3.40 14.27 -0.39
CA GLY A 215 -2.07 14.18 0.22
C GLY A 215 -1.26 15.46 0.04
N ALA A 216 -1.28 16.06 -1.15
CA ALA A 216 -0.61 17.30 -1.46
C ALA A 216 -1.15 18.47 -0.62
N PHE A 217 -2.47 18.55 -0.47
CA PHE A 217 -3.10 19.55 0.41
C PHE A 217 -2.62 19.38 1.85
N MET A 218 -2.62 18.17 2.38
CA MET A 218 -2.14 17.91 3.74
C MET A 218 -0.66 18.28 3.90
N HIS A 219 0.19 17.92 2.92
CA HIS A 219 1.62 18.21 2.94
C HIS A 219 1.93 19.72 2.96
N GLY A 220 1.13 20.53 2.26
CA GLY A 220 1.32 21.97 2.21
C GLY A 220 0.76 22.74 3.41
N PHE A 221 -0.31 22.25 4.04
CA PHE A 221 -1.10 23.05 4.99
C PHE A 221 -1.07 22.56 6.43
N VAL A 222 -0.62 21.33 6.71
CA VAL A 222 -0.58 20.79 8.09
C VAL A 222 0.81 21.00 8.69
N PRO A 223 0.95 21.80 9.76
CA PRO A 223 2.23 22.02 10.44
C PRO A 223 2.67 20.73 11.16
N GLU A 224 3.97 20.40 11.09
CA GLU A 224 4.56 19.25 11.81
C GLU A 224 4.38 19.34 13.33
N GLY A 225 4.33 20.55 13.89
CA GLY A 225 4.11 20.78 15.33
C GLY A 225 2.73 20.38 15.85
N PHE A 226 1.72 20.32 14.98
CA PHE A 226 0.35 19.96 15.37
C PHE A 226 0.26 18.57 16.01
N PHE A 227 1.03 17.61 15.48
CA PHE A 227 1.00 16.23 15.96
C PHE A 227 1.65 16.05 17.34
N GLN A 228 2.63 16.89 17.69
CA GLN A 228 3.41 16.75 18.92
C GLN A 228 2.57 17.04 20.18
N GLU A 229 1.64 17.98 20.08
CA GLU A 229 0.77 18.36 21.20
C GLU A 229 -0.18 17.23 21.60
N TYR A 230 -0.68 16.47 20.65
CA TYR A 230 -1.68 15.41 20.87
C TYR A 230 -1.10 14.02 21.12
N LEU A 231 0.15 13.77 20.75
CA LEU A 231 0.81 12.46 20.85
C LEU A 231 1.75 12.33 22.06
N SER A 232 1.62 13.20 23.05
CA SER A 232 2.48 13.22 24.24
C SER A 232 2.41 11.94 25.07
N LYS A 233 3.47 11.68 25.85
CA LYS A 233 3.68 10.46 26.64
C LYS A 233 2.61 10.19 27.72
N ASP A 234 1.97 11.25 28.20
CA ASP A 234 1.01 11.18 29.32
C ASP A 234 -0.41 10.80 28.87
N ASN A 235 -0.64 10.68 27.57
CA ASN A 235 -1.95 10.37 27.03
C ASN A 235 -2.05 8.89 26.60
N TRP A 236 -2.81 8.09 27.36
CA TRP A 236 -3.05 6.69 27.02
C TRP A 236 -3.77 6.52 25.66
N LEU A 237 -4.52 7.54 25.23
CA LEU A 237 -5.16 7.59 23.89
C LEU A 237 -4.19 7.99 22.77
N ALA A 238 -2.92 8.28 23.06
CA ALA A 238 -1.96 8.73 22.06
C ALA A 238 -1.82 7.74 20.90
N VAL A 239 -1.85 6.42 21.17
CA VAL A 239 -1.76 5.40 20.11
C VAL A 239 -3.00 5.39 19.19
N PRO A 240 -4.26 5.28 19.68
CA PRO A 240 -5.43 5.39 18.82
C PRO A 240 -5.49 6.73 18.07
N LEU A 241 -5.17 7.82 18.77
CA LEU A 241 -5.19 9.16 18.20
C LEU A 241 -4.15 9.30 17.08
N SER A 242 -2.95 8.73 17.26
CA SER A 242 -1.91 8.71 16.22
C SER A 242 -2.40 8.03 14.94
N VAL A 243 -3.10 6.90 15.05
CA VAL A 243 -3.65 6.18 13.89
C VAL A 243 -4.77 6.97 13.22
N ILE A 244 -5.66 7.61 14.00
CA ILE A 244 -6.74 8.46 13.45
C ILE A 244 -6.16 9.68 12.72
N LEU A 245 -5.17 10.34 13.32
CA LEU A 245 -4.50 11.50 12.72
C LEU A 245 -3.66 11.12 11.48
N ALA A 246 -3.22 9.87 11.39
CA ALA A 246 -2.50 9.35 10.24
C ALA A 246 -3.40 9.18 9.00
N VAL A 247 -4.70 8.84 9.19
CA VAL A 247 -5.63 8.52 8.07
C VAL A 247 -5.72 9.62 7.01
N PRO A 248 -5.85 10.92 7.33
CA PRO A 248 -5.89 11.96 6.30
C PRO A 248 -4.53 12.22 5.64
N MET A 249 -3.44 11.75 6.25
CA MET A 249 -2.10 11.99 5.74
C MET A 249 -1.71 10.98 4.66
N TYR A 250 -0.80 11.41 3.79
CA TYR A 250 -0.17 10.54 2.82
C TYR A 250 1.33 10.84 2.77
N ALA A 251 2.12 9.83 3.05
CA ALA A 251 3.55 9.87 2.82
C ALA A 251 4.06 8.47 2.45
N ASN A 252 5.14 8.42 1.66
CA ASN A 252 5.86 7.18 1.48
C ASN A 252 6.73 6.91 2.73
N ALA A 253 7.18 5.67 2.88
CA ALA A 253 8.00 5.29 4.03
C ALA A 253 9.28 6.13 4.16
N ALA A 254 9.93 6.48 3.05
CA ALA A 254 11.13 7.32 3.06
C ALA A 254 10.87 8.75 3.56
N GLY A 255 9.68 9.29 3.31
CA GLY A 255 9.31 10.63 3.76
C GLY A 255 8.88 10.67 5.22
N ILE A 256 8.25 9.60 5.73
CA ILE A 256 7.71 9.60 7.09
C ILE A 256 8.75 9.20 8.15
N VAL A 257 9.76 8.37 7.85
CA VAL A 257 10.75 7.93 8.84
C VAL A 257 11.51 9.09 9.49
N PRO A 258 11.99 10.12 8.78
CA PRO A 258 12.61 11.29 9.43
C PRO A 258 11.65 12.02 10.39
N VAL A 259 10.36 12.06 10.10
CA VAL A 259 9.34 12.64 10.99
C VAL A 259 9.23 11.81 12.27
N ILE A 260 9.27 10.47 12.16
CA ILE A 260 9.26 9.56 13.32
C ILE A 260 10.50 9.75 14.18
N GLU A 261 11.69 9.98 13.59
CA GLU A 261 12.90 10.31 14.33
C GLU A 261 12.73 11.58 15.18
N VAL A 262 12.18 12.63 14.57
CA VAL A 262 11.88 13.88 15.29
C VAL A 262 10.84 13.66 16.40
N PHE A 263 9.80 12.86 16.16
CA PHE A 263 8.79 12.54 17.17
C PHE A 263 9.40 11.86 18.40
N VAL A 264 10.22 10.84 18.15
CA VAL A 264 10.92 10.10 19.23
C VAL A 264 11.92 11.00 19.95
N ALA A 265 12.68 11.83 19.23
CA ALA A 265 13.61 12.81 19.82
C ALA A 265 12.90 13.84 20.72
N LYS A 266 11.63 14.17 20.41
CA LYS A 266 10.77 15.05 21.23
C LYS A 266 10.01 14.34 22.35
N GLY A 267 10.29 13.06 22.60
CA GLY A 267 9.75 12.29 23.71
C GLY A 267 8.42 11.59 23.45
N ILE A 268 7.95 11.53 22.19
CA ILE A 268 6.81 10.68 21.82
C ILE A 268 7.24 9.20 21.95
N PRO A 269 6.43 8.34 22.60
CA PRO A 269 6.77 6.92 22.74
C PRO A 269 6.98 6.26 21.37
N VAL A 270 8.01 5.41 21.28
CA VAL A 270 8.42 4.75 20.02
C VAL A 270 7.26 3.97 19.38
N GLY A 271 6.46 3.25 20.19
CA GLY A 271 5.31 2.51 19.68
C GLY A 271 4.21 3.41 19.13
N THR A 272 3.98 4.58 19.72
CA THR A 272 3.03 5.58 19.20
C THR A 272 3.53 6.14 17.86
N ALA A 273 4.81 6.45 17.76
CA ALA A 273 5.44 6.95 16.55
C ALA A 273 5.39 5.90 15.41
N ILE A 274 5.69 4.63 15.71
CA ILE A 274 5.58 3.52 14.73
C ILE A 274 4.11 3.31 14.31
N ALA A 275 3.16 3.35 15.24
CA ALA A 275 1.74 3.21 14.92
C ALA A 275 1.25 4.36 14.00
N PHE A 276 1.72 5.58 14.24
CA PHE A 276 1.47 6.72 13.35
C PHE A 276 2.01 6.45 11.95
N MET A 277 3.28 6.03 11.83
CA MET A 277 3.88 5.70 10.54
C MET A 277 3.09 4.60 9.79
N MET A 278 2.78 3.50 10.48
CA MET A 278 2.00 2.42 9.88
C MET A 278 0.62 2.90 9.41
N GLY A 279 -0.01 3.82 10.16
CA GLY A 279 -1.27 4.45 9.80
C GLY A 279 -1.16 5.31 8.55
N VAL A 280 -0.14 6.18 8.46
CA VAL A 280 0.10 7.05 7.29
C VAL A 280 0.37 6.24 6.03
N VAL A 281 1.15 5.16 6.14
CA VAL A 281 1.56 4.36 4.98
C VAL A 281 0.48 3.37 4.56
N GLY A 282 -0.28 2.79 5.51
CA GLY A 282 -1.20 1.69 5.24
C GLY A 282 -2.69 2.01 5.32
N LEU A 283 -3.09 3.19 5.84
CA LEU A 283 -4.49 3.55 6.07
C LEU A 283 -4.87 4.94 5.54
N SER A 284 -4.07 5.50 4.64
CA SER A 284 -4.29 6.85 4.18
C SER A 284 -5.58 7.00 3.34
N LEU A 285 -6.21 8.19 3.39
CA LEU A 285 -7.35 8.51 2.51
C LEU A 285 -7.01 8.36 1.02
N PRO A 286 -5.83 8.78 0.55
CA PRO A 286 -5.39 8.49 -0.81
C PRO A 286 -5.41 6.99 -1.14
N GLU A 287 -4.96 6.13 -0.24
CA GLU A 287 -5.02 4.69 -0.42
C GLU A 287 -6.46 4.16 -0.49
N ALA A 288 -7.35 4.67 0.38
CA ALA A 288 -8.78 4.34 0.32
C ALA A 288 -9.40 4.68 -1.03
N THR A 289 -9.04 5.84 -1.60
CA THR A 289 -9.52 6.24 -2.94
C THR A 289 -9.01 5.32 -4.04
N LEU A 290 -7.76 4.88 -3.96
CA LEU A 290 -7.19 3.91 -4.89
C LEU A 290 -7.88 2.54 -4.79
N LEU A 291 -8.08 2.05 -3.57
CA LEU A 291 -8.76 0.78 -3.30
C LEU A 291 -10.23 0.80 -3.72
N LYS A 292 -10.87 1.98 -3.82
CA LYS A 292 -12.26 2.13 -4.26
C LYS A 292 -12.52 1.54 -5.64
N LYS A 293 -11.52 1.50 -6.51
CA LYS A 293 -11.64 0.89 -7.83
C LYS A 293 -11.82 -0.63 -7.75
N VAL A 294 -11.20 -1.26 -6.76
CA VAL A 294 -11.18 -2.73 -6.61
C VAL A 294 -12.15 -3.23 -5.53
N MET A 295 -12.51 -2.37 -4.58
CA MET A 295 -13.34 -2.68 -3.42
C MET A 295 -14.50 -1.70 -3.27
N THR A 296 -15.61 -2.14 -2.66
CA THR A 296 -16.70 -1.25 -2.23
C THR A 296 -16.29 -0.48 -0.97
N TRP A 297 -16.94 0.66 -0.69
CA TRP A 297 -16.70 1.43 0.54
C TRP A 297 -16.90 0.59 1.81
N ARG A 298 -17.83 -0.36 1.79
CA ARG A 298 -18.05 -1.29 2.92
C ARG A 298 -16.83 -2.17 3.16
N LEU A 299 -16.24 -2.71 2.09
CA LEU A 299 -15.05 -3.54 2.20
C LEU A 299 -13.84 -2.71 2.65
N ILE A 300 -13.66 -1.49 2.14
CA ILE A 300 -12.60 -0.56 2.57
C ILE A 300 -12.74 -0.25 4.06
N GLY A 301 -13.96 0.03 4.53
CA GLY A 301 -14.21 0.29 5.96
C GLY A 301 -13.86 -0.91 6.86
N ILE A 302 -14.23 -2.13 6.44
CA ILE A 302 -13.88 -3.37 7.16
C ILE A 302 -12.36 -3.58 7.15
N PHE A 303 -11.72 -3.40 5.99
CA PHE A 303 -10.28 -3.55 5.82
C PHE A 303 -9.52 -2.53 6.69
N PHE A 304 -9.84 -1.24 6.57
CA PHE A 304 -9.20 -0.18 7.37
C PHE A 304 -9.45 -0.35 8.85
N GLY A 305 -10.68 -0.68 9.27
CA GLY A 305 -11.01 -0.93 10.67
C GLY A 305 -10.23 -2.09 11.26
N THR A 306 -10.08 -3.19 10.51
CA THR A 306 -9.31 -4.36 10.93
C THR A 306 -7.82 -4.01 11.06
N VAL A 307 -7.25 -3.34 10.05
CA VAL A 307 -5.83 -2.96 10.05
C VAL A 307 -5.54 -1.92 11.13
N ALA A 308 -6.39 -0.89 11.29
CA ALA A 308 -6.27 0.11 12.34
C ALA A 308 -6.29 -0.52 13.74
N PHE A 309 -7.22 -1.45 13.98
CA PHE A 309 -7.29 -2.16 15.26
C PHE A 309 -5.97 -2.87 15.59
N PHE A 310 -5.41 -3.59 14.64
CA PHE A 310 -4.15 -4.30 14.85
C PHE A 310 -2.94 -3.36 14.96
N ILE A 311 -2.92 -2.25 14.22
CA ILE A 311 -1.86 -1.22 14.36
C ILE A 311 -1.92 -0.62 15.78
N ILE A 312 -3.10 -0.28 16.29
CA ILE A 312 -3.28 0.24 17.66
C ILE A 312 -2.77 -0.77 18.68
N LEU A 313 -3.14 -2.04 18.53
CA LEU A 313 -2.69 -3.10 19.44
C LEU A 313 -1.16 -3.24 19.41
N SER A 314 -0.55 -3.20 18.22
CA SER A 314 0.91 -3.25 18.05
C SER A 314 1.59 -2.02 18.65
N GLY A 315 1.02 -0.83 18.52
CA GLY A 315 1.54 0.40 19.08
C GLY A 315 1.62 0.35 20.62
N TYR A 316 0.58 -0.17 21.28
CA TYR A 316 0.61 -0.39 22.73
C TYR A 316 1.65 -1.46 23.11
N LEU A 317 1.70 -2.56 22.36
CA LEU A 317 2.69 -3.61 22.59
C LEU A 317 4.12 -3.07 22.49
N PHE A 318 4.40 -2.23 21.50
CA PHE A 318 5.71 -1.60 21.35
C PHE A 318 6.04 -0.63 22.48
N ASN A 319 5.07 0.17 22.92
CA ASN A 319 5.27 1.05 24.07
C ASN A 319 5.53 0.28 25.37
N TYR A 320 5.12 -0.99 25.45
CA TYR A 320 5.39 -1.86 26.60
C TYR A 320 6.76 -2.56 26.51
N ILE A 321 7.24 -2.88 25.31
CA ILE A 321 8.47 -3.65 25.08
C ILE A 321 9.70 -2.75 24.91
N LEU A 322 9.50 -1.56 24.34
CA LEU A 322 10.58 -0.61 24.01
C LEU A 322 10.65 0.54 25.02
#